data_c5d28660c160499cd707e5a5cd2c26c9
#
_entry.id   c5d28660c160499cd707e5a5cd2c26c9
#
_cell.length_a   1.000
_cell.length_b   1.000
_cell.length_c   1.000
_cell.angle_alpha   90.00
_cell.angle_beta   90.00
_cell.angle_gamma   90.00
#
_symmetry.space_group_name_H-M   'P 1'
#
loop_
_entity.id
_entity.type
_entity.pdbx_description
1 polymer ?
#
loop_
_entity_poly.entity_id
_entity_poly.type
_entity_poly.pdbx_seq_one_letter_code
_entity_poly.pdbx_strand_id
1 'polypeptide(L)'
;MQAGKSISDVHRSNAAVFEIVNVNAENARTVADFSVGMLKRRFGIGGAARNVVIGVGDQLRVTIFEAGADGLFSTQDSKKTDIDVVVQPDGKAAIPYVGQVQFSGRTLEQARQAVLTALANKAVEPDVIISSGGTSSRNVTVSGAVGRPSMVPLGLSGETIMEVIAKAGGPAAQPYESYVTLARGKKTGTVLLQSIVENPSENIFVEPKDQIFVTHDPRTFTALGEVWKNGRIPFGSNDVNLLESIALAGGGTDERIDAKGYFVFRYEEPEIVSDLLSPERFHELVAKGMRPNKEGRYPIVYRFDMSVADSLLVGQTFPIKNRDVIYASRHPAVDIAKFVRMVSAPLAAARTGQLIMNQ
;
A
#
# COMPACT_ATOMS: atom_id res chain seq x y z
N MET A 1 7.77 -31.53 -36.35
CA MET A 1 8.73 -32.02 -35.32
C MET A 1 9.95 -31.10 -35.06
N GLN A 2 10.04 -29.91 -35.67
CA GLN A 2 11.14 -28.97 -35.49
C GLN A 2 10.85 -27.76 -34.57
N ALA A 3 9.57 -27.48 -34.28
CA ALA A 3 9.18 -26.32 -33.46
C ALA A 3 9.56 -26.43 -31.97
N GLY A 4 9.66 -27.66 -31.43
CA GLY A 4 10.04 -27.87 -30.02
C GLY A 4 11.53 -27.64 -29.72
N LYS A 5 12.39 -27.74 -30.75
CA LYS A 5 13.83 -27.51 -30.56
C LYS A 5 14.22 -26.03 -30.43
N SER A 6 13.48 -25.12 -31.06
CA SER A 6 13.85 -23.69 -31.02
C SER A 6 13.54 -23.03 -29.68
N ILE A 7 12.55 -23.49 -28.94
CA ILE A 7 12.24 -22.98 -27.59
C ILE A 7 13.27 -23.52 -26.57
N SER A 8 13.70 -24.79 -26.72
CA SER A 8 14.75 -25.35 -25.87
C SER A 8 16.15 -24.72 -26.13
N ASP A 9 16.39 -24.21 -27.35
CA ASP A 9 17.66 -23.56 -27.69
C ASP A 9 17.76 -22.12 -27.16
N VAL A 10 16.62 -21.44 -26.95
CA VAL A 10 16.58 -20.12 -26.27
C VAL A 10 16.97 -20.24 -24.79
N HIS A 11 16.66 -21.37 -24.16
CA HIS A 11 17.12 -21.69 -22.80
C HIS A 11 18.64 -21.91 -22.68
N ARG A 12 19.34 -22.15 -23.78
CA ARG A 12 20.78 -22.41 -23.78
C ARG A 12 21.64 -21.16 -24.03
N SER A 13 21.07 -20.08 -24.53
CA SER A 13 21.79 -18.81 -24.63
C SER A 13 21.68 -18.08 -23.30
N ASN A 14 22.75 -17.41 -22.85
CA ASN A 14 22.84 -16.60 -21.59
C ASN A 14 21.82 -15.44 -21.48
N ALA A 15 20.68 -15.53 -22.14
CA ALA A 15 19.53 -14.65 -22.03
C ALA A 15 18.79 -14.93 -20.71
N ALA A 16 18.02 -13.97 -20.23
CA ALA A 16 17.23 -14.08 -18.99
C ALA A 16 16.47 -15.41 -18.95
N VAL A 17 16.70 -16.20 -17.90
CA VAL A 17 15.99 -17.47 -17.68
C VAL A 17 14.62 -17.16 -17.14
N PHE A 18 13.59 -17.64 -17.79
CA PHE A 18 12.18 -17.51 -17.42
C PHE A 18 11.47 -18.84 -17.66
N GLU A 19 10.30 -19.03 -17.08
CA GLU A 19 9.44 -20.18 -17.37
C GLU A 19 8.27 -19.78 -18.27
N ILE A 20 7.88 -20.70 -19.17
CA ILE A 20 6.70 -20.55 -19.99
C ILE A 20 5.59 -21.43 -19.43
N VAL A 21 4.52 -20.82 -18.93
CA VAL A 21 3.34 -21.48 -18.40
C VAL A 21 2.23 -21.45 -19.46
N ASN A 22 1.80 -22.62 -19.92
CA ASN A 22 0.59 -22.71 -20.75
C ASN A 22 -0.62 -22.50 -19.85
N VAL A 23 -1.41 -21.47 -20.13
CA VAL A 23 -2.52 -21.10 -19.26
C VAL A 23 -3.71 -22.03 -19.49
N ASN A 24 -4.26 -22.51 -18.38
CA ASN A 24 -5.47 -23.29 -18.28
C ASN A 24 -6.38 -22.71 -17.17
N ALA A 25 -7.56 -23.30 -16.96
CA ALA A 25 -8.51 -22.80 -15.96
C ALA A 25 -7.99 -22.86 -14.53
N GLU A 26 -7.13 -23.83 -14.19
CA GLU A 26 -6.57 -23.99 -12.84
C GLU A 26 -5.54 -22.91 -12.52
N ASN A 27 -4.50 -22.79 -13.35
CA ASN A 27 -3.46 -21.80 -13.11
C ASN A 27 -3.92 -20.35 -13.30
N ALA A 28 -4.95 -20.11 -14.14
CA ALA A 28 -5.58 -18.80 -14.25
C ALA A 28 -6.26 -18.38 -12.93
N ARG A 29 -6.94 -19.32 -12.23
CA ARG A 29 -7.54 -19.09 -10.92
C ARG A 29 -6.47 -18.83 -9.86
N THR A 30 -5.40 -19.62 -9.82
CA THR A 30 -4.26 -19.39 -8.90
C THR A 30 -3.73 -17.96 -9.01
N VAL A 31 -3.61 -17.44 -10.24
CA VAL A 31 -3.15 -16.06 -10.47
C VAL A 31 -4.21 -15.02 -10.09
N ALA A 32 -5.50 -15.32 -10.28
CA ALA A 32 -6.60 -14.43 -9.97
C ALA A 32 -6.85 -14.31 -8.45
N ASP A 33 -6.81 -15.42 -7.73
CA ASP A 33 -7.16 -15.49 -6.31
C ASP A 33 -6.03 -15.02 -5.38
N PHE A 34 -4.83 -14.80 -5.94
CA PHE A 34 -3.69 -14.38 -5.15
C PHE A 34 -3.79 -12.92 -4.71
N SER A 35 -4.07 -12.72 -3.42
CA SER A 35 -4.10 -11.41 -2.76
C SER A 35 -3.00 -11.32 -1.70
N VAL A 36 -2.07 -10.39 -1.87
CA VAL A 36 -1.04 -10.11 -0.86
C VAL A 36 -1.60 -9.10 0.13
N GLY A 37 -1.99 -9.55 1.32
CA GLY A 37 -2.28 -8.69 2.46
C GLY A 37 -1.01 -7.99 2.94
N MET A 38 -0.83 -6.71 2.62
CA MET A 38 0.45 -6.01 2.77
C MET A 38 0.56 -5.24 4.08
N LEU A 39 -0.45 -4.44 4.45
CA LEU A 39 -0.38 -3.56 5.62
C LEU A 39 -0.57 -4.33 6.92
N LYS A 40 -1.62 -5.15 7.00
CA LYS A 40 -1.89 -5.99 8.17
C LYS A 40 -0.72 -6.88 8.55
N ARG A 41 -0.10 -7.54 7.55
CA ARG A 41 1.06 -8.42 7.77
C ARG A 41 2.29 -7.65 8.28
N ARG A 42 2.46 -6.40 7.82
CA ARG A 42 3.65 -5.58 8.13
C ARG A 42 3.52 -4.79 9.41
N PHE A 43 2.34 -4.28 9.73
CA PHE A 43 2.09 -3.37 10.85
C PHE A 43 1.16 -3.96 11.92
N GLY A 44 0.48 -5.07 11.65
CA GLY A 44 -0.63 -5.55 12.46
C GLY A 44 -1.91 -4.73 12.20
N ILE A 45 -3.03 -5.14 12.78
CA ILE A 45 -4.30 -4.40 12.65
C ILE A 45 -4.26 -3.12 13.50
N GLY A 46 -3.49 -3.12 14.58
CA GLY A 46 -3.55 -2.07 15.58
C GLY A 46 -4.85 -2.09 16.38
N GLY A 47 -5.17 -1.00 17.02
CA GLY A 47 -6.42 -0.79 17.74
C GLY A 47 -6.48 0.61 18.31
N ALA A 48 -7.65 1.03 18.74
CA ALA A 48 -7.79 2.26 19.50
C ALA A 48 -6.86 2.20 20.73
N ALA A 49 -6.10 3.26 20.96
CA ALA A 49 -5.22 3.33 22.12
C ALA A 49 -6.06 3.22 23.39
N ARG A 50 -5.97 2.11 24.11
CA ARG A 50 -6.73 1.87 25.34
C ARG A 50 -6.42 2.90 26.43
N ASN A 51 -5.21 3.45 26.41
CA ASN A 51 -4.73 4.47 27.35
C ASN A 51 -4.13 5.63 26.58
N VAL A 52 -5.01 6.57 26.18
CA VAL A 52 -4.55 7.81 25.57
C VAL A 52 -3.88 8.67 26.63
N VAL A 53 -2.60 8.97 26.42
CA VAL A 53 -1.83 9.84 27.28
C VAL A 53 -1.71 11.25 26.69
N ILE A 54 -1.70 12.23 27.56
CA ILE A 54 -1.49 13.64 27.24
C ILE A 54 -0.04 13.82 26.77
N GLY A 55 0.17 14.57 25.71
CA GLY A 55 1.49 14.89 25.18
C GLY A 55 1.85 16.38 25.26
N VAL A 56 3.08 16.68 24.94
CA VAL A 56 3.57 18.07 24.81
C VAL A 56 2.83 18.76 23.67
N GLY A 57 2.36 20.00 23.90
CA GLY A 57 1.62 20.80 22.95
C GLY A 57 0.11 20.55 22.97
N ASP A 58 -0.39 19.57 23.72
CA ASP A 58 -1.82 19.34 23.84
C ASP A 58 -2.50 20.50 24.61
N GLN A 59 -3.67 20.87 24.15
CA GLN A 59 -4.52 21.86 24.80
C GLN A 59 -5.57 21.14 25.65
N LEU A 60 -5.63 21.53 26.92
CA LEU A 60 -6.56 20.95 27.87
C LEU A 60 -7.40 22.05 28.50
N ARG A 61 -8.67 21.75 28.71
CA ARG A 61 -9.53 22.57 29.54
C ARG A 61 -9.67 21.90 30.91
N VAL A 62 -9.24 22.60 31.93
CA VAL A 62 -9.35 22.19 33.34
C VAL A 62 -10.47 23.00 33.96
N THR A 63 -11.58 22.34 34.29
CA THR A 63 -12.68 22.92 35.01
C THR A 63 -12.55 22.56 36.48
N ILE A 64 -12.41 23.53 37.35
CA ILE A 64 -12.30 23.36 38.81
C ILE A 64 -13.60 23.81 39.43
N PHE A 65 -14.20 22.91 40.20
CA PHE A 65 -15.39 23.21 41.04
C PHE A 65 -14.94 23.36 42.48
N GLU A 66 -15.56 24.28 43.22
CA GLU A 66 -15.30 24.51 44.61
C GLU A 66 -16.59 24.69 45.39
N ALA A 67 -16.77 24.00 46.52
CA ALA A 67 -17.98 24.06 47.31
C ALA A 67 -18.18 25.39 48.06
N GLY A 68 -17.09 26.04 48.43
CA GLY A 68 -17.11 27.33 49.11
C GLY A 68 -17.66 28.46 48.26
N ALA A 69 -18.44 29.37 48.86
CA ALA A 69 -18.79 30.63 48.23
C ALA A 69 -17.65 31.59 48.38
N ASP A 70 -17.03 32.27 47.64
CA ASP A 70 -15.84 33.13 47.75
C ASP A 70 -14.52 32.37 47.92
N GLY A 71 -14.39 31.18 47.30
CA GLY A 71 -13.14 30.42 47.21
C GLY A 71 -12.19 30.94 46.14
N LEU A 72 -11.05 30.28 45.98
CA LEU A 72 -10.05 30.64 44.95
C LEU A 72 -10.57 30.43 43.50
N PHE A 73 -11.49 29.48 43.31
CA PHE A 73 -12.04 29.07 42.01
C PHE A 73 -13.56 29.23 41.93
N SER A 74 -14.19 29.83 42.92
CA SER A 74 -15.61 30.10 42.95
C SER A 74 -15.91 31.57 43.18
N THR A 75 -17.04 32.06 42.70
CA THR A 75 -17.61 33.36 42.93
C THR A 75 -19.02 33.20 43.46
N GLN A 76 -19.68 34.27 43.92
CA GLN A 76 -21.07 34.21 44.36
C GLN A 76 -22.04 33.69 43.29
N ASP A 77 -21.73 33.99 42.00
CA ASP A 77 -22.57 33.62 40.87
C ASP A 77 -22.13 32.30 40.17
N SER A 78 -20.90 31.82 40.44
CA SER A 78 -20.38 30.63 39.78
C SER A 78 -19.46 29.83 40.70
N LYS A 79 -19.82 28.54 40.88
CA LYS A 79 -19.00 27.60 41.67
C LYS A 79 -17.97 26.85 40.84
N LYS A 80 -17.64 27.35 39.63
CA LYS A 80 -16.66 26.75 38.75
C LYS A 80 -15.79 27.79 38.06
N THR A 81 -14.57 27.40 37.76
CA THR A 81 -13.63 28.14 36.90
C THR A 81 -13.10 27.26 35.80
N ASP A 82 -13.18 27.70 34.56
CA ASP A 82 -12.61 27.04 33.40
C ASP A 82 -11.23 27.66 33.08
N ILE A 83 -10.21 26.82 32.96
CA ILE A 83 -8.82 27.23 32.69
C ILE A 83 -8.32 26.45 31.49
N ASP A 84 -8.02 27.14 30.40
CA ASP A 84 -7.38 26.54 29.24
C ASP A 84 -5.86 26.54 29.44
N VAL A 85 -5.24 25.36 29.35
CA VAL A 85 -3.80 25.19 29.52
C VAL A 85 -3.19 24.48 28.32
N VAL A 86 -1.93 24.80 28.04
CA VAL A 86 -1.12 24.12 27.02
C VAL A 86 0.03 23.42 27.70
N VAL A 87 0.24 22.15 27.40
CA VAL A 87 1.34 21.36 27.95
C VAL A 87 2.67 21.83 27.34
N GLN A 88 3.54 22.34 28.20
CA GLN A 88 4.82 22.89 27.80
C GLN A 88 5.85 21.81 27.45
N PRO A 89 7.01 22.15 26.85
CA PRO A 89 8.05 21.17 26.48
C PRO A 89 8.59 20.32 27.63
N ASP A 90 8.53 20.86 28.90
CA ASP A 90 8.90 20.13 30.11
C ASP A 90 7.81 19.11 30.55
N GLY A 91 6.72 19.02 29.82
CA GLY A 91 5.57 18.14 30.10
C GLY A 91 4.62 18.68 31.15
N LYS A 92 4.80 19.91 31.62
CA LYS A 92 3.96 20.53 32.65
C LYS A 92 3.06 21.61 32.06
N ALA A 93 2.03 21.99 32.84
CA ALA A 93 1.27 23.20 32.59
C ALA A 93 1.02 23.93 33.90
N ALA A 94 1.01 25.28 33.84
CA ALA A 94 0.72 26.11 34.97
C ALA A 94 -0.80 26.29 35.14
N ILE A 95 -1.29 26.05 36.35
CA ILE A 95 -2.66 26.36 36.73
C ILE A 95 -2.58 27.47 37.78
N PRO A 96 -3.30 28.60 37.62
CA PRO A 96 -3.31 29.69 38.59
C PRO A 96 -3.59 29.16 40.00
N TYR A 97 -2.88 29.68 40.98
CA TYR A 97 -2.93 29.30 42.40
C TYR A 97 -2.52 27.86 42.73
N VAL A 98 -2.54 26.93 41.77
CA VAL A 98 -2.11 25.52 41.90
C VAL A 98 -0.61 25.39 41.69
N GLY A 99 -0.08 26.07 40.67
CA GLY A 99 1.31 26.00 40.25
C GLY A 99 1.52 25.07 39.06
N GLN A 100 2.74 24.55 38.93
CA GLN A 100 3.14 23.65 37.84
C GLN A 100 2.66 22.19 38.11
N VAL A 101 1.85 21.63 37.21
CA VAL A 101 1.37 20.25 37.30
C VAL A 101 1.89 19.45 36.10
N GLN A 102 2.37 18.23 36.33
CA GLN A 102 2.80 17.32 35.29
C GLN A 102 1.59 16.74 34.59
N PHE A 103 1.50 16.91 33.25
CA PHE A 103 0.43 16.38 32.42
C PHE A 103 0.94 15.34 31.40
N SER A 104 2.08 15.61 30.76
CA SER A 104 2.62 14.71 29.74
C SER A 104 2.92 13.32 30.30
N GLY A 105 2.53 12.28 29.54
CA GLY A 105 2.66 10.88 29.93
C GLY A 105 1.54 10.35 30.83
N ARG A 106 0.59 11.18 31.22
CA ARG A 106 -0.57 10.80 32.05
C ARG A 106 -1.83 10.66 31.21
N THR A 107 -2.73 9.78 31.63
CA THR A 107 -4.11 9.78 31.12
C THR A 107 -4.88 10.98 31.67
N LEU A 108 -6.03 11.34 31.09
CA LEU A 108 -6.88 12.42 31.61
C LEU A 108 -7.24 12.19 33.07
N GLU A 109 -7.53 10.94 33.47
CA GLU A 109 -7.87 10.61 34.85
C GLU A 109 -6.66 10.74 35.79
N GLN A 110 -5.48 10.29 35.38
CA GLN A 110 -4.25 10.47 36.16
C GLN A 110 -3.87 11.96 36.30
N ALA A 111 -4.13 12.76 35.27
CA ALA A 111 -3.94 14.19 35.30
C ALA A 111 -4.95 14.86 36.25
N ARG A 112 -6.24 14.44 36.23
CA ARG A 112 -7.27 14.89 37.17
C ARG A 112 -6.84 14.66 38.63
N GLN A 113 -6.38 13.46 38.94
CA GLN A 113 -5.90 13.13 40.29
C GLN A 113 -4.68 13.98 40.71
N ALA A 114 -3.79 14.27 39.77
CA ALA A 114 -2.63 15.12 40.05
C ALA A 114 -3.04 16.57 40.35
N VAL A 115 -4.03 17.11 39.63
CA VAL A 115 -4.58 18.45 39.91
C VAL A 115 -5.31 18.47 41.27
N LEU A 116 -6.14 17.45 41.54
CA LEU A 116 -6.80 17.34 42.86
C LEU A 116 -5.79 17.28 44.00
N THR A 117 -4.71 16.52 43.86
CA THR A 117 -3.65 16.44 44.87
C THR A 117 -2.98 17.80 45.07
N ALA A 118 -2.76 18.56 44.00
CA ALA A 118 -2.15 19.90 44.07
C ALA A 118 -3.10 20.96 44.59
N LEU A 119 -4.41 20.73 44.55
CA LEU A 119 -5.47 21.59 45.17
C LEU A 119 -5.69 21.27 46.63
N ALA A 120 -5.20 20.15 47.13
CA ALA A 120 -5.35 19.77 48.54
C ALA A 120 -4.80 20.91 49.43
N ASN A 121 -5.59 21.30 50.42
CA ASN A 121 -5.32 22.45 51.35
C ASN A 121 -5.31 23.84 50.69
N LYS A 122 -5.74 24.01 49.45
CA LYS A 122 -5.84 25.30 48.76
C LYS A 122 -7.25 25.68 48.39
N ALA A 123 -8.13 24.70 48.15
CA ALA A 123 -9.52 24.89 47.81
C ALA A 123 -10.43 24.08 48.73
N VAL A 124 -11.65 24.51 48.89
CA VAL A 124 -12.65 23.88 49.78
C VAL A 124 -13.41 22.82 48.98
N GLU A 125 -13.23 21.55 49.34
CA GLU A 125 -13.86 20.40 48.68
C GLU A 125 -13.80 20.50 47.13
N PRO A 126 -12.60 20.59 46.55
CA PRO A 126 -12.47 20.78 45.12
C PRO A 126 -12.83 19.50 44.33
N ASP A 127 -13.52 19.68 43.21
CA ASP A 127 -13.60 18.65 42.15
C ASP A 127 -13.07 19.20 40.84
N VAL A 128 -12.56 18.31 39.94
CA VAL A 128 -11.87 18.70 38.71
C VAL A 128 -12.36 17.83 37.57
N ILE A 129 -12.67 18.50 36.45
CA ILE A 129 -12.91 17.85 35.18
C ILE A 129 -11.81 18.31 34.22
N ILE A 130 -11.15 17.34 33.54
CA ILE A 130 -10.20 17.66 32.48
C ILE A 130 -10.74 17.14 31.16
N SER A 131 -10.87 18.03 30.19
CA SER A 131 -11.27 17.71 28.83
C SER A 131 -10.18 18.11 27.82
N SER A 132 -10.10 17.38 26.72
CA SER A 132 -9.18 17.71 25.62
C SER A 132 -9.77 18.85 24.79
N GLY A 133 -9.07 19.99 24.71
CA GLY A 133 -9.41 21.11 23.83
C GLY A 133 -8.78 21.01 22.44
N GLY A 134 -7.72 20.21 22.31
CA GLY A 134 -7.02 19.95 21.06
C GLY A 134 -5.80 19.06 21.28
N THR A 135 -5.51 18.17 20.34
CA THR A 135 -4.40 17.23 20.43
C THR A 135 -3.35 17.58 19.40
N SER A 136 -2.26 18.24 19.84
CA SER A 136 -1.10 18.52 18.97
C SER A 136 -0.08 17.38 18.97
N SER A 137 -0.08 16.56 20.02
CA SER A 137 0.85 15.44 20.17
C SER A 137 0.46 14.20 19.37
N ARG A 138 -0.80 14.08 18.95
CA ARG A 138 -1.39 12.90 18.32
C ARG A 138 -1.90 13.23 16.92
N ASN A 139 -0.97 13.47 16.02
CA ASN A 139 -1.28 13.77 14.63
C ASN A 139 -0.72 12.72 13.69
N VAL A 140 -1.41 12.52 12.58
CA VAL A 140 -0.96 11.78 11.40
C VAL A 140 -0.82 12.77 10.25
N THR A 141 0.27 12.68 9.51
CA THR A 141 0.46 13.49 8.30
C THR A 141 -0.11 12.76 7.09
N VAL A 142 -1.06 13.38 6.40
CA VAL A 142 -1.61 12.88 5.14
C VAL A 142 -1.19 13.81 4.02
N SER A 143 -0.55 13.28 2.99
CA SER A 143 0.01 14.06 1.88
C SER A 143 -0.11 13.32 0.54
N GLY A 144 0.26 14.01 -0.56
CA GLY A 144 0.17 13.48 -1.92
C GLY A 144 -1.19 13.74 -2.57
N ALA A 145 -1.70 12.78 -3.33
CA ALA A 145 -2.92 12.88 -4.12
C ALA A 145 -4.19 12.72 -3.26
N VAL A 146 -4.42 13.66 -2.35
CA VAL A 146 -5.63 13.79 -1.52
C VAL A 146 -6.23 15.18 -1.70
N GLY A 147 -7.50 15.33 -1.36
CA GLY A 147 -8.21 16.60 -1.53
C GLY A 147 -7.59 17.77 -0.77
N ARG A 148 -7.07 17.54 0.46
CA ARG A 148 -6.40 18.55 1.30
C ARG A 148 -5.28 17.93 2.10
N PRO A 149 -4.03 17.94 1.59
CA PRO A 149 -2.88 17.49 2.37
C PRO A 149 -2.82 18.23 3.71
N SER A 150 -2.79 17.49 4.82
CA SER A 150 -2.89 18.08 6.16
C SER A 150 -2.36 17.16 7.24
N MET A 151 -2.13 17.75 8.41
CA MET A 151 -1.94 17.00 9.65
C MET A 151 -3.32 16.73 10.25
N VAL A 152 -3.69 15.46 10.39
CA VAL A 152 -4.97 15.01 10.91
C VAL A 152 -4.82 14.64 12.38
N PRO A 153 -5.51 15.34 13.29
CA PRO A 153 -5.50 14.98 14.70
C PRO A 153 -6.27 13.67 14.93
N LEU A 154 -5.70 12.79 15.75
CA LEU A 154 -6.31 11.53 16.12
C LEU A 154 -7.22 11.70 17.36
N GLY A 155 -8.44 11.23 17.26
CA GLY A 155 -9.40 11.18 18.35
C GLY A 155 -9.06 10.11 19.39
N LEU A 156 -9.85 10.07 20.46
CA LEU A 156 -9.65 9.11 21.56
C LEU A 156 -9.97 7.67 21.14
N SER A 157 -10.90 7.48 20.21
CA SER A 157 -11.29 6.17 19.67
C SER A 157 -10.24 5.59 18.69
N GLY A 158 -9.30 6.40 18.24
CA GLY A 158 -8.40 6.05 17.16
C GLY A 158 -9.07 6.16 15.79
N GLU A 159 -8.29 6.26 14.75
CA GLU A 159 -8.75 6.31 13.36
C GLU A 159 -8.02 5.26 12.53
N THR A 160 -8.70 4.81 11.49
CA THR A 160 -8.16 3.94 10.46
C THR A 160 -7.55 4.74 9.30
N ILE A 161 -6.80 4.06 8.43
CA ILE A 161 -6.21 4.69 7.24
C ILE A 161 -7.29 5.40 6.40
N MET A 162 -8.43 4.73 6.15
CA MET A 162 -9.50 5.30 5.32
C MET A 162 -10.13 6.54 5.98
N GLU A 163 -10.30 6.54 7.28
CA GLU A 163 -10.85 7.69 8.02
C GLU A 163 -9.94 8.91 7.97
N VAL A 164 -8.63 8.73 8.11
CA VAL A 164 -7.69 9.87 8.01
C VAL A 164 -7.56 10.38 6.58
N ILE A 165 -7.63 9.51 5.57
CA ILE A 165 -7.68 9.93 4.17
C ILE A 165 -8.99 10.71 3.90
N ALA A 166 -10.13 10.25 4.43
CA ALA A 166 -11.41 10.96 4.31
C ALA A 166 -11.36 12.34 4.99
N LYS A 167 -10.77 12.45 6.18
CA LYS A 167 -10.55 13.74 6.87
C LYS A 167 -9.64 14.69 6.08
N ALA A 168 -8.72 14.15 5.29
CA ALA A 168 -7.87 14.90 4.36
C ALA A 168 -8.57 15.22 3.00
N GLY A 169 -9.89 15.07 2.93
CA GLY A 169 -10.70 15.40 1.75
C GLY A 169 -10.83 14.26 0.75
N GLY A 170 -10.48 13.04 1.13
CA GLY A 170 -10.54 11.86 0.27
C GLY A 170 -9.41 11.77 -0.75
N PRO A 171 -9.31 10.67 -1.51
CA PRO A 171 -8.34 10.54 -2.59
C PRO A 171 -8.71 11.47 -3.75
N ALA A 172 -7.70 12.06 -4.41
CA ALA A 172 -7.89 12.95 -5.55
C ALA A 172 -8.12 12.21 -6.88
N ALA A 173 -7.90 10.89 -6.90
CA ALA A 173 -8.09 10.01 -8.04
C ALA A 173 -8.87 8.76 -7.65
N GLN A 174 -9.21 7.91 -8.63
CA GLN A 174 -9.95 6.69 -8.38
C GLN A 174 -9.16 5.72 -7.48
N PRO A 175 -9.83 4.96 -6.59
CA PRO A 175 -9.16 4.03 -5.68
C PRO A 175 -8.27 3.00 -6.38
N TYR A 176 -8.64 2.53 -7.57
CA TYR A 176 -7.88 1.56 -8.37
C TYR A 176 -6.66 2.17 -9.08
N GLU A 177 -6.44 3.49 -9.01
CA GLU A 177 -5.25 4.20 -9.50
C GLU A 177 -4.47 4.89 -8.37
N SER A 178 -4.91 4.72 -7.13
CA SER A 178 -4.35 5.37 -5.96
C SER A 178 -3.61 4.35 -5.08
N TYR A 179 -2.36 4.60 -4.79
CA TYR A 179 -1.56 3.79 -3.86
C TYR A 179 -1.38 4.52 -2.55
N VAL A 180 -1.61 3.81 -1.46
CA VAL A 180 -1.42 4.31 -0.10
C VAL A 180 -0.12 3.75 0.46
N THR A 181 0.81 4.62 0.78
CA THR A 181 2.05 4.28 1.48
C THR A 181 1.94 4.74 2.92
N LEU A 182 1.97 3.80 3.85
CA LEU A 182 2.08 4.05 5.29
C LEU A 182 3.54 3.96 5.71
N ALA A 183 4.05 5.03 6.34
CA ALA A 183 5.35 5.04 7.00
C ALA A 183 5.15 5.19 8.51
N ARG A 184 5.63 4.21 9.28
CA ARG A 184 5.59 4.15 10.74
C ARG A 184 6.99 3.86 11.27
N GLY A 185 7.63 4.86 11.85
CA GLY A 185 9.03 4.78 12.26
C GLY A 185 9.94 4.48 11.08
N LYS A 186 10.64 3.33 11.12
CA LYS A 186 11.51 2.88 10.00
C LYS A 186 10.84 1.92 9.04
N LYS A 187 9.57 1.56 9.27
CA LYS A 187 8.82 0.64 8.41
C LYS A 187 7.98 1.40 7.42
N THR A 188 7.94 0.94 6.19
CA THR A 188 7.05 1.45 5.14
C THR A 188 6.29 0.31 4.50
N GLY A 189 5.04 0.53 4.11
CA GLY A 189 4.23 -0.43 3.37
C GLY A 189 3.34 0.31 2.38
N THR A 190 3.25 -0.21 1.16
CA THR A 190 2.44 0.39 0.10
C THR A 190 1.39 -0.62 -0.35
N VAL A 191 0.16 -0.17 -0.53
CA VAL A 191 -0.97 -0.98 -0.99
C VAL A 191 -1.84 -0.15 -1.93
N LEU A 192 -2.53 -0.81 -2.85
CA LEU A 192 -3.56 -0.16 -3.67
C LEU A 192 -4.73 0.24 -2.78
N LEU A 193 -5.23 1.47 -2.90
CA LEU A 193 -6.36 1.94 -2.09
C LEU A 193 -7.61 1.07 -2.30
N GLN A 194 -7.84 0.60 -3.52
CA GLN A 194 -8.92 -0.33 -3.83
C GLN A 194 -8.84 -1.61 -2.98
N SER A 195 -7.65 -2.15 -2.76
CA SER A 195 -7.47 -3.34 -1.92
C SER A 195 -7.83 -3.10 -0.45
N ILE A 196 -7.68 -1.86 0.06
CA ILE A 196 -8.16 -1.51 1.41
C ILE A 196 -9.69 -1.48 1.45
N VAL A 197 -10.33 -1.01 0.36
CA VAL A 197 -11.81 -0.96 0.25
C VAL A 197 -12.38 -2.37 0.18
N GLU A 198 -11.79 -3.25 -0.61
CA GLU A 198 -12.25 -4.63 -0.84
C GLU A 198 -11.94 -5.55 0.35
N ASN A 199 -10.83 -5.31 1.03
CA ASN A 199 -10.41 -6.09 2.19
C ASN A 199 -10.34 -5.22 3.46
N PRO A 200 -11.40 -5.18 4.27
CA PRO A 200 -11.44 -4.36 5.48
C PRO A 200 -10.33 -4.66 6.50
N SER A 201 -9.70 -5.84 6.43
CA SER A 201 -8.59 -6.18 7.32
C SER A 201 -7.30 -5.41 7.01
N GLU A 202 -7.17 -4.83 5.80
CA GLU A 202 -6.08 -3.93 5.41
C GLU A 202 -6.32 -2.48 5.87
N ASN A 203 -7.55 -2.13 6.27
CA ASN A 203 -7.88 -0.82 6.84
C ASN A 203 -7.45 -0.75 8.32
N ILE A 204 -6.15 -0.77 8.54
CA ILE A 204 -5.54 -0.80 9.88
C ILE A 204 -5.63 0.55 10.59
N PHE A 205 -5.56 0.54 11.93
CA PHE A 205 -5.48 1.76 12.72
C PHE A 205 -4.15 2.47 12.53
N VAL A 206 -4.23 3.79 12.45
CA VAL A 206 -3.05 4.65 12.41
C VAL A 206 -2.58 5.00 13.83
N GLU A 207 -1.30 5.29 13.96
CA GLU A 207 -0.67 5.70 15.21
C GLU A 207 -0.16 7.14 15.12
N PRO A 208 0.00 7.82 16.26
CA PRO A 208 0.62 9.16 16.28
C PRO A 208 1.97 9.17 15.58
N LYS A 209 2.20 10.21 14.74
CA LYS A 209 3.40 10.42 13.91
C LYS A 209 3.48 9.49 12.68
N ASP A 210 2.47 8.72 12.38
CA ASP A 210 2.39 8.03 11.09
C ASP A 210 2.35 9.05 9.95
N GLN A 211 2.93 8.65 8.83
CA GLN A 211 2.86 9.41 7.58
C GLN A 211 2.15 8.57 6.53
N ILE A 212 1.10 9.11 5.97
CA ILE A 212 0.35 8.52 4.87
C ILE A 212 0.61 9.35 3.63
N PHE A 213 1.15 8.71 2.61
CA PHE A 213 1.36 9.32 1.31
C PHE A 213 0.49 8.62 0.27
N VAL A 214 -0.41 9.37 -0.35
CA VAL A 214 -1.26 8.85 -1.44
C VAL A 214 -0.64 9.24 -2.77
N THR A 215 -0.36 8.23 -3.60
CA THR A 215 0.21 8.42 -4.95
C THR A 215 -0.83 8.07 -5.98
N HIS A 216 -1.06 8.94 -6.95
CA HIS A 216 -1.80 8.61 -8.16
C HIS A 216 -0.83 8.02 -9.19
N ASP A 217 -0.96 6.72 -9.46
CA ASP A 217 -0.17 5.99 -10.47
C ASP A 217 -1.12 5.10 -11.29
N PRO A 218 -1.61 5.59 -12.44
CA PRO A 218 -2.49 4.83 -13.30
C PRO A 218 -1.87 3.51 -13.73
N ARG A 219 -2.59 2.42 -13.50
CA ARG A 219 -2.14 1.11 -13.93
C ARG A 219 -2.13 1.03 -15.45
N THR A 220 -1.07 0.44 -15.98
CA THR A 220 -0.87 0.31 -17.42
C THR A 220 -0.34 -1.06 -17.77
N PHE A 221 -0.61 -1.52 -18.97
CA PHE A 221 0.10 -2.61 -19.61
C PHE A 221 0.74 -2.14 -20.91
N THR A 222 1.66 -2.92 -21.45
CA THR A 222 2.30 -2.64 -22.75
C THR A 222 1.85 -3.70 -23.73
N ALA A 223 1.25 -3.28 -24.85
CA ALA A 223 0.87 -4.16 -25.92
C ALA A 223 1.90 -4.06 -27.05
N LEU A 224 2.38 -5.20 -27.55
CA LEU A 224 3.40 -5.32 -28.62
C LEU A 224 3.04 -6.41 -29.61
N GLY A 225 3.62 -6.33 -30.80
CA GLY A 225 3.46 -7.32 -31.87
C GLY A 225 2.30 -6.99 -32.80
N GLU A 226 1.51 -8.00 -33.18
CA GLU A 226 0.44 -7.89 -34.17
C GLU A 226 -0.88 -7.40 -33.54
N VAL A 227 -0.83 -6.28 -32.85
CA VAL A 227 -1.99 -5.53 -32.33
C VAL A 227 -2.07 -4.18 -33.01
N TRP A 228 -3.27 -3.59 -33.11
CA TRP A 228 -3.45 -2.31 -33.77
C TRP A 228 -2.75 -1.16 -33.04
N LYS A 229 -2.78 -1.15 -31.69
CA LYS A 229 -2.14 -0.13 -30.87
C LYS A 229 -0.97 -0.73 -30.11
N ASN A 230 0.21 -0.61 -30.67
CA ASN A 230 1.45 -0.95 -29.98
C ASN A 230 1.84 0.19 -29.04
N GLY A 231 2.16 -0.14 -27.79
CA GLY A 231 2.60 0.83 -26.80
C GLY A 231 2.03 0.62 -25.42
N ARG A 232 2.19 1.62 -24.58
CA ARG A 232 1.70 1.62 -23.20
C ARG A 232 0.24 2.05 -23.17
N ILE A 233 -0.63 1.22 -22.60
CA ILE A 233 -2.09 1.41 -22.57
C ILE A 233 -2.54 1.47 -21.11
N PRO A 234 -3.28 2.52 -20.70
CA PRO A 234 -3.86 2.59 -19.36
C PRO A 234 -5.04 1.59 -19.23
N PHE A 235 -5.27 1.10 -18.01
CA PHE A 235 -6.40 0.21 -17.75
C PHE A 235 -7.74 0.92 -17.92
N GLY A 236 -7.88 2.12 -17.40
CA GLY A 236 -9.12 2.90 -17.42
C GLY A 236 -10.26 2.30 -16.57
N SER A 237 -10.01 1.19 -15.87
CA SER A 237 -10.96 0.48 -15.02
C SER A 237 -10.27 -0.16 -13.82
N ASN A 238 -11.08 -0.67 -12.86
CA ASN A 238 -10.55 -1.39 -11.70
C ASN A 238 -9.80 -2.66 -12.13
N ASP A 239 -10.41 -3.47 -12.96
CA ASP A 239 -9.86 -4.73 -13.42
C ASP A 239 -9.85 -4.77 -14.94
N VAL A 240 -8.83 -5.39 -15.49
CA VAL A 240 -8.69 -5.67 -16.91
C VAL A 240 -8.26 -7.12 -17.05
N ASN A 241 -9.04 -7.91 -17.76
CA ASN A 241 -8.66 -9.28 -18.11
C ASN A 241 -7.90 -9.34 -19.45
N LEU A 242 -7.42 -10.51 -19.81
CA LEU A 242 -6.64 -10.66 -21.05
C LEU A 242 -7.44 -10.26 -22.29
N LEU A 243 -8.71 -10.63 -22.41
CA LEU A 243 -9.51 -10.31 -23.59
C LEU A 243 -9.79 -8.82 -23.70
N GLU A 244 -10.09 -8.16 -22.57
CA GLU A 244 -10.27 -6.71 -22.51
C GLU A 244 -8.98 -5.97 -22.88
N SER A 245 -7.83 -6.47 -22.42
CA SER A 245 -6.54 -5.87 -22.76
C SER A 245 -6.21 -5.98 -24.25
N ILE A 246 -6.57 -7.11 -24.89
CA ILE A 246 -6.45 -7.27 -26.35
C ILE A 246 -7.40 -6.29 -27.05
N ALA A 247 -8.64 -6.15 -26.57
CA ALA A 247 -9.61 -5.20 -27.12
C ALA A 247 -9.16 -3.74 -26.95
N LEU A 248 -8.59 -3.35 -25.80
CA LEU A 248 -8.00 -2.04 -25.57
C LEU A 248 -6.81 -1.74 -26.50
N ALA A 249 -6.05 -2.79 -26.85
CA ALA A 249 -4.99 -2.70 -27.85
C ALA A 249 -5.53 -2.65 -29.30
N GLY A 250 -6.86 -2.59 -29.46
CA GLY A 250 -7.52 -2.48 -30.76
C GLY A 250 -7.82 -3.84 -31.42
N GLY A 251 -7.67 -4.94 -30.69
CA GLY A 251 -7.78 -6.29 -31.22
C GLY A 251 -6.53 -6.73 -31.98
N GLY A 252 -6.62 -7.93 -32.49
CA GLY A 252 -5.58 -8.48 -33.37
C GLY A 252 -5.88 -8.18 -34.84
N THR A 253 -4.87 -8.18 -35.68
CA THR A 253 -5.05 -8.15 -37.14
C THR A 253 -5.38 -9.56 -37.61
N ASP A 254 -6.66 -9.86 -37.85
CA ASP A 254 -7.21 -11.20 -38.11
C ASP A 254 -6.44 -12.07 -39.14
N GLU A 255 -5.80 -11.43 -40.11
CA GLU A 255 -5.06 -12.17 -41.15
C GLU A 255 -3.61 -12.52 -40.78
N ARG A 256 -3.11 -12.07 -39.63
CA ARG A 256 -1.67 -12.11 -39.32
C ARG A 256 -1.32 -12.73 -37.98
N ILE A 257 -2.28 -12.92 -37.06
CA ILE A 257 -2.01 -13.49 -35.75
C ILE A 257 -2.23 -15.01 -35.77
N ASP A 258 -1.24 -15.74 -35.25
CA ASP A 258 -1.47 -17.12 -34.86
C ASP A 258 -2.30 -17.15 -33.56
N ALA A 259 -3.45 -17.82 -33.58
CA ALA A 259 -4.32 -17.97 -32.41
C ALA A 259 -3.59 -18.52 -31.16
N LYS A 260 -2.46 -19.21 -31.35
CA LYS A 260 -1.57 -19.74 -30.28
C LYS A 260 -0.47 -18.75 -29.87
N GLY A 261 -0.52 -17.53 -30.37
CA GLY A 261 0.55 -16.54 -30.28
C GLY A 261 0.33 -15.44 -29.25
N TYR A 262 -0.54 -15.60 -28.28
CA TYR A 262 -0.71 -14.60 -27.22
C TYR A 262 0.11 -14.94 -25.98
N PHE A 263 0.94 -13.97 -25.54
CA PHE A 263 1.83 -14.11 -24.41
C PHE A 263 1.70 -12.93 -23.47
N VAL A 264 1.72 -13.21 -22.15
CA VAL A 264 1.82 -12.20 -21.10
C VAL A 264 3.13 -12.39 -20.35
N PHE A 265 4.02 -11.40 -20.41
CA PHE A 265 5.27 -11.37 -19.67
C PHE A 265 5.06 -10.61 -18.37
N ARG A 266 5.39 -11.25 -17.27
CA ARG A 266 5.16 -10.71 -15.93
C ARG A 266 6.25 -11.15 -14.96
N TYR A 267 6.53 -10.30 -13.97
CA TYR A 267 7.28 -10.69 -12.78
C TYR A 267 6.29 -11.07 -11.68
N GLU A 268 6.27 -12.35 -11.29
CA GLU A 268 5.35 -12.91 -10.31
C GLU A 268 5.97 -13.03 -8.92
N GLU A 269 5.14 -12.95 -7.88
CA GLU A 269 5.52 -13.19 -6.49
C GLU A 269 6.03 -14.64 -6.32
N PRO A 270 7.01 -14.87 -5.42
CA PRO A 270 7.56 -16.21 -5.20
C PRO A 270 6.51 -17.27 -4.84
N GLU A 271 5.47 -16.85 -4.10
CA GLU A 271 4.37 -17.72 -3.69
C GLU A 271 3.56 -18.20 -4.89
N ILE A 272 3.23 -17.30 -5.82
CA ILE A 272 2.53 -17.68 -7.07
C ILE A 272 3.39 -18.63 -7.89
N VAL A 273 4.68 -18.36 -7.98
CA VAL A 273 5.61 -19.22 -8.74
C VAL A 273 5.67 -20.62 -8.13
N SER A 274 5.67 -20.73 -6.80
CA SER A 274 5.66 -22.02 -6.10
C SER A 274 4.36 -22.79 -6.29
N ASP A 275 3.23 -22.09 -6.47
CA ASP A 275 1.93 -22.72 -6.74
C ASP A 275 1.77 -23.13 -8.23
N LEU A 276 2.42 -22.38 -9.13
CA LEU A 276 2.39 -22.67 -10.58
C LEU A 276 3.37 -23.76 -11.01
N LEU A 277 4.48 -23.90 -10.31
CA LEU A 277 5.58 -24.80 -10.64
C LEU A 277 5.80 -25.79 -9.50
N SER A 278 6.23 -27.02 -9.83
CA SER A 278 6.72 -27.89 -8.76
C SER A 278 7.97 -27.30 -8.10
N PRO A 279 8.22 -27.60 -6.79
CA PRO A 279 9.41 -27.15 -6.09
C PRO A 279 10.71 -27.53 -6.81
N GLU A 280 10.76 -28.73 -7.40
CA GLU A 280 11.91 -29.23 -8.15
C GLU A 280 12.16 -28.38 -9.40
N ARG A 281 11.10 -28.03 -10.13
CA ARG A 281 11.17 -27.21 -11.33
C ARG A 281 11.64 -25.80 -11.00
N PHE A 282 11.11 -25.21 -9.93
CA PHE A 282 11.55 -23.90 -9.48
C PHE A 282 13.04 -23.88 -9.11
N HIS A 283 13.52 -24.87 -8.32
CA HIS A 283 14.94 -24.97 -7.99
C HIS A 283 15.83 -25.17 -9.22
N GLU A 284 15.39 -25.99 -10.18
CA GLU A 284 16.10 -26.19 -11.44
C GLU A 284 16.28 -24.86 -12.21
N LEU A 285 15.21 -24.05 -12.31
CA LEU A 285 15.26 -22.77 -13.00
C LEU A 285 16.18 -21.76 -12.31
N VAL A 286 16.14 -21.70 -10.99
CA VAL A 286 17.04 -20.86 -10.20
C VAL A 286 18.50 -21.30 -10.39
N ALA A 287 18.77 -22.61 -10.41
CA ALA A 287 20.09 -23.16 -10.68
C ALA A 287 20.58 -22.82 -12.11
N LYS A 288 19.66 -22.78 -13.09
CA LYS A 288 19.94 -22.38 -14.48
C LYS A 288 20.11 -20.86 -14.66
N GLY A 289 19.90 -20.08 -13.62
CA GLY A 289 20.13 -18.62 -13.65
C GLY A 289 18.89 -17.76 -13.63
N MET A 290 17.69 -18.29 -13.39
CA MET A 290 16.51 -17.46 -13.13
C MET A 290 16.76 -16.61 -11.87
N ARG A 291 16.57 -15.30 -11.98
CA ARG A 291 16.82 -14.37 -10.89
C ARG A 291 15.60 -13.47 -10.67
N PRO A 292 15.27 -13.16 -9.43
CA PRO A 292 14.23 -12.20 -9.13
C PRO A 292 14.66 -10.79 -9.53
N ASN A 293 13.69 -9.93 -9.78
CA ASN A 293 13.91 -8.50 -9.93
C ASN A 293 14.22 -7.83 -8.58
N LYS A 294 14.36 -6.50 -8.55
CA LYS A 294 14.66 -5.72 -7.32
C LYS A 294 13.56 -5.85 -6.25
N GLU A 295 12.36 -6.22 -6.65
CA GLU A 295 11.18 -6.40 -5.79
C GLU A 295 11.04 -7.85 -5.29
N GLY A 296 11.95 -8.76 -5.68
CA GLY A 296 11.93 -10.17 -5.30
C GLY A 296 11.06 -11.06 -6.19
N ARG A 297 10.50 -10.54 -7.28
CA ARG A 297 9.57 -11.24 -8.18
C ARG A 297 10.32 -11.96 -9.29
N TYR A 298 9.80 -13.12 -9.71
CA TYR A 298 10.41 -13.97 -10.73
C TYR A 298 9.75 -13.84 -12.11
N PRO A 299 10.53 -13.89 -13.21
CA PRO A 299 9.99 -13.72 -14.56
C PRO A 299 9.23 -14.97 -15.03
N ILE A 300 7.95 -14.80 -15.33
CA ILE A 300 7.06 -15.82 -15.88
C ILE A 300 6.47 -15.32 -17.20
N VAL A 301 6.32 -16.21 -18.14
CA VAL A 301 5.66 -15.95 -19.43
C VAL A 301 4.44 -16.86 -19.53
N TYR A 302 3.26 -16.26 -19.55
CA TYR A 302 2.01 -16.96 -19.75
C TYR A 302 1.70 -17.07 -21.24
N ARG A 303 1.40 -18.27 -21.71
CA ARG A 303 1.03 -18.54 -23.09
C ARG A 303 -0.43 -18.94 -23.18
N PHE A 304 -1.14 -18.34 -24.11
CA PHE A 304 -2.54 -18.60 -24.38
C PHE A 304 -2.73 -19.16 -25.80
N ASP A 305 -3.52 -20.22 -25.90
CA ASP A 305 -3.94 -20.82 -27.18
C ASP A 305 -5.41 -20.46 -27.44
N MET A 306 -5.65 -19.34 -28.12
CA MET A 306 -7.01 -18.85 -28.42
C MET A 306 -7.71 -19.64 -29.52
N SER A 307 -7.09 -20.71 -30.09
CA SER A 307 -7.76 -21.62 -31.04
C SER A 307 -8.74 -22.57 -30.34
N VAL A 308 -8.68 -22.66 -29.01
CA VAL A 308 -9.55 -23.51 -28.20
C VAL A 308 -10.63 -22.66 -27.54
N ALA A 309 -11.88 -23.04 -27.63
CA ALA A 309 -13.01 -22.25 -27.07
C ALA A 309 -12.87 -21.99 -25.57
N ASP A 310 -12.40 -22.99 -24.79
CA ASP A 310 -12.17 -22.83 -23.36
C ASP A 310 -11.15 -21.71 -23.02
N SER A 311 -10.22 -21.42 -23.91
CA SER A 311 -9.23 -20.37 -23.72
C SER A 311 -9.82 -18.97 -23.72
N LEU A 312 -10.97 -18.75 -24.36
CA LEU A 312 -11.70 -17.48 -24.28
C LEU A 312 -12.26 -17.29 -22.86
N LEU A 313 -12.82 -18.34 -22.25
CA LEU A 313 -13.30 -18.30 -20.86
C LEU A 313 -12.12 -18.09 -19.88
N VAL A 314 -11.02 -18.80 -20.13
CA VAL A 314 -9.78 -18.63 -19.35
C VAL A 314 -9.24 -17.19 -19.51
N GLY A 315 -9.28 -16.63 -20.71
CA GLY A 315 -8.86 -15.24 -20.97
C GLY A 315 -9.73 -14.21 -20.27
N GLN A 316 -11.03 -14.47 -20.04
CA GLN A 316 -11.92 -13.62 -19.26
C GLN A 316 -11.61 -13.65 -17.75
N THR A 317 -11.07 -14.76 -17.25
CA THR A 317 -10.73 -14.91 -15.83
C THR A 317 -9.29 -14.54 -15.52
N PHE A 318 -8.40 -14.47 -16.52
CA PHE A 318 -6.99 -14.16 -16.31
C PHE A 318 -6.79 -12.65 -16.15
N PRO A 319 -6.41 -12.16 -14.95
CA PRO A 319 -6.24 -10.73 -14.70
C PRO A 319 -4.93 -10.23 -15.30
N ILE A 320 -4.98 -9.10 -15.99
CA ILE A 320 -3.80 -8.33 -16.36
C ILE A 320 -3.37 -7.47 -15.16
N LYS A 321 -2.07 -7.50 -14.84
CA LYS A 321 -1.49 -6.74 -13.74
C LYS A 321 -0.74 -5.50 -14.25
N ASN A 322 -0.52 -4.55 -13.34
CA ASN A 322 0.25 -3.34 -13.69
C ASN A 322 1.64 -3.69 -14.20
N ARG A 323 2.04 -3.08 -15.33
CA ARG A 323 3.30 -3.27 -16.04
C ARG A 323 3.44 -4.61 -16.79
N ASP A 324 2.38 -5.36 -16.98
CA ASP A 324 2.42 -6.51 -17.87
C ASP A 324 2.81 -6.11 -19.28
N VAL A 325 3.47 -7.02 -19.98
CA VAL A 325 3.71 -6.89 -21.42
C VAL A 325 2.93 -7.99 -22.15
N ILE A 326 1.97 -7.58 -22.97
CA ILE A 326 1.19 -8.47 -23.81
C ILE A 326 1.84 -8.47 -25.20
N TYR A 327 2.15 -9.64 -25.70
CA TYR A 327 2.74 -9.80 -27.02
C TYR A 327 1.89 -10.71 -27.89
N ALA A 328 1.42 -10.21 -29.01
CA ALA A 328 0.72 -10.96 -30.03
C ALA A 328 1.67 -11.31 -31.18
N SER A 329 1.86 -12.60 -31.42
CA SER A 329 2.86 -13.13 -32.35
C SER A 329 2.23 -13.70 -33.61
N ARG A 330 2.89 -13.51 -34.75
CA ARG A 330 2.56 -14.22 -36.02
C ARG A 330 3.03 -15.67 -36.02
N HIS A 331 4.18 -15.92 -35.41
CA HIS A 331 4.84 -17.22 -35.40
C HIS A 331 5.40 -17.50 -34.01
N PRO A 332 4.59 -18.11 -33.11
CA PRO A 332 4.93 -18.25 -31.69
C PRO A 332 6.31 -18.84 -31.42
N ALA A 333 6.75 -19.79 -32.26
CA ALA A 333 8.04 -20.47 -32.07
C ALA A 333 9.27 -19.60 -32.43
N VAL A 334 9.11 -18.67 -33.39
CA VAL A 334 10.22 -17.85 -33.90
C VAL A 334 10.26 -16.49 -33.19
N ASP A 335 9.12 -15.91 -32.93
CA ASP A 335 9.01 -14.54 -32.45
C ASP A 335 9.36 -14.40 -30.96
N ILE A 336 9.04 -15.40 -30.11
CA ILE A 336 9.51 -15.40 -28.72
C ILE A 336 11.03 -15.36 -28.65
N ALA A 337 11.72 -16.14 -29.46
CA ALA A 337 13.18 -16.16 -29.49
C ALA A 337 13.76 -14.79 -29.89
N LYS A 338 13.15 -14.11 -30.87
CA LYS A 338 13.53 -12.75 -31.29
C LYS A 338 13.23 -11.72 -30.20
N PHE A 339 12.04 -11.79 -29.60
CA PHE A 339 11.60 -10.88 -28.55
C PHE A 339 12.52 -10.98 -27.31
N VAL A 340 12.80 -12.20 -26.86
CA VAL A 340 13.71 -12.45 -25.73
C VAL A 340 15.10 -11.89 -26.00
N ARG A 341 15.64 -12.08 -27.21
CA ARG A 341 16.93 -11.48 -27.61
C ARG A 341 16.90 -9.95 -27.57
N MET A 342 15.81 -9.35 -28.02
CA MET A 342 15.65 -7.90 -28.06
C MET A 342 15.55 -7.29 -26.65
N VAL A 343 14.85 -7.94 -25.73
CA VAL A 343 14.67 -7.47 -24.33
C VAL A 343 15.91 -7.77 -23.48
N SER A 344 16.65 -8.85 -23.76
CA SER A 344 17.85 -9.23 -23.01
C SER A 344 19.14 -8.53 -23.50
N ALA A 345 19.16 -8.01 -24.70
CA ALA A 345 20.33 -7.32 -25.27
C ALA A 345 20.85 -6.12 -24.43
N PRO A 346 20.00 -5.23 -23.87
CA PRO A 346 20.47 -4.11 -23.04
C PRO A 346 21.10 -4.55 -21.71
N LEU A 347 20.66 -5.68 -21.15
CA LEU A 347 21.18 -6.22 -19.87
C LEU A 347 22.58 -6.83 -20.03
N ALA A 348 22.90 -7.37 -21.18
CA ALA A 348 24.24 -7.88 -21.50
C ALA A 348 25.24 -6.73 -21.70
N ALA A 349 24.87 -5.64 -22.36
CA ALA A 349 25.70 -4.47 -22.58
C ALA A 349 26.08 -3.75 -21.28
N ALA A 350 25.19 -3.69 -20.29
CA ALA A 350 25.46 -3.09 -18.99
C ALA A 350 26.50 -3.87 -18.16
N ARG A 351 26.61 -5.19 -18.36
CA ARG A 351 27.63 -6.03 -17.69
C ARG A 351 29.03 -5.87 -18.30
N THR A 352 29.12 -5.66 -19.59
CA THR A 352 30.41 -5.48 -20.26
C THR A 352 31.05 -4.12 -19.92
N GLY A 353 30.24 -3.09 -19.71
CA GLY A 353 30.67 -1.76 -19.26
C GLY A 353 31.25 -1.73 -17.84
N GLN A 354 30.79 -2.59 -16.93
CA GLN A 354 31.36 -2.66 -15.57
C GLN A 354 32.72 -3.39 -15.50
N LEU A 355 33.01 -4.27 -16.44
CA LEU A 355 34.33 -4.96 -16.50
C LEU A 355 35.44 -4.10 -17.08
N ILE A 356 35.10 -3.07 -17.84
CA ILE A 356 36.10 -2.15 -18.45
C ILE A 356 36.48 -1.00 -17.49
N MET A 357 35.65 -0.71 -16.46
CA MET A 357 35.95 0.34 -15.46
C MET A 357 36.75 -0.15 -14.24
N ASN A 358 37.13 -1.44 -14.18
CA ASN A 358 37.92 -2.03 -13.10
C ASN A 358 39.27 -2.60 -13.58
N GLN A 359 39.85 -2.07 -14.70
CA GLN A 359 41.25 -2.30 -15.08
C GLN A 359 42.05 -1.01 -15.01
#